data_d61fc93380aaff2736a48e640fd94b81
#
_entry.id   d61fc93380aaff2736a48e640fd94b81
#
_cell.length_a   1.000
_cell.length_b   1.000
_cell.length_c   1.000
_cell.angle_alpha   90.00
_cell.angle_beta   90.00
_cell.angle_gamma   90.00
#
_symmetry.space_group_name_H-M   'P 1'
#
loop_
_entity.id
_entity.type
_entity.pdbx_description
1 polymer ?
#
loop_
_entity_poly.entity_id
_entity_poly.type
_entity_poly.pdbx_seq_one_letter_code
_entity_poly.pdbx_strand_id
1 'polypeptide(L)'
;MKHLFIIALVLALFLPSCQKQSSHPGPSSRSFTDDVGHNIALQHAPRRIVSLAPSLTEILFLIGADSSVVGVTDYCDYPDGAKRKAKIGGMLNPNIERILALQPDLVLMSGSGNMRPDFEKLTSAGTPVFVSHPRSIDGVLKSIVDIGELIGRRRTADSVVALLQIRRESLVHQAAARKKETVLMILSLNPLVAIGPKTFLSELVTLANGQNIVRDSSTAYPVLSREEILRRQPDVIVATNDIVRSIDDILSPYPEWKSLTAIRNKRVAIVDASIVSRPGPRIIDGLEAIIRAIHGDR
;
A
#
# COMPACT_ATOMS: atom_id res chain seq x y z
N MET A 1 -73.78 -2.47 -76.10
CA MET A 1 -73.09 -1.18 -76.08
C MET A 1 -73.08 -0.65 -74.65
N LYS A 2 -72.03 -0.72 -73.96
CA LYS A 2 -71.57 0.05 -72.80
C LYS A 2 -70.40 -0.62 -72.20
N HIS A 3 -69.18 -0.12 -72.44
CA HIS A 3 -67.91 -0.56 -71.91
C HIS A 3 -67.79 -0.05 -70.50
N LEU A 4 -67.54 -0.97 -69.55
CA LEU A 4 -67.27 -0.65 -68.17
C LEU A 4 -65.76 -0.87 -67.93
N PHE A 5 -65.00 0.23 -67.77
CA PHE A 5 -63.59 0.24 -67.40
C PHE A 5 -63.49 0.04 -65.89
N ILE A 6 -62.87 -1.06 -65.48
CA ILE A 6 -62.49 -1.33 -64.05
C ILE A 6 -61.03 -0.84 -63.88
N ILE A 7 -60.86 0.27 -63.15
CA ILE A 7 -59.57 0.77 -62.71
C ILE A 7 -59.17 0.01 -61.41
N ALA A 8 -58.22 -0.90 -61.52
CA ALA A 8 -57.59 -1.57 -60.33
C ALA A 8 -56.60 -0.63 -59.68
N LEU A 9 -56.94 -0.15 -58.48
CA LEU A 9 -56.06 0.69 -57.63
C LEU A 9 -55.08 -0.26 -56.88
N VAL A 10 -53.82 -0.30 -57.27
CA VAL A 10 -52.74 -0.99 -56.56
C VAL A 10 -52.28 -0.13 -55.41
N LEU A 11 -52.70 -0.46 -54.20
CA LEU A 11 -52.24 0.17 -52.96
C LEU A 11 -50.93 -0.49 -52.54
N ALA A 12 -49.78 0.15 -52.83
CA ALA A 12 -48.48 -0.28 -52.37
C ALA A 12 -48.31 0.02 -50.86
N LEU A 13 -48.39 -1.05 -50.05
CA LEU A 13 -48.07 -0.99 -48.61
C LEU A 13 -46.56 -0.75 -48.42
N PHE A 14 -46.18 0.48 -48.13
CA PHE A 14 -44.85 0.80 -47.59
C PHE A 14 -44.78 0.33 -46.11
N LEU A 15 -44.23 -0.85 -45.84
CA LEU A 15 -43.86 -1.26 -44.52
C LEU A 15 -42.57 -0.52 -44.13
N PRO A 16 -42.53 0.25 -43.01
CA PRO A 16 -41.29 0.80 -42.52
C PRO A 16 -40.43 -0.37 -42.03
N SER A 17 -39.32 -0.66 -42.74
CA SER A 17 -38.27 -1.56 -42.29
C SER A 17 -37.66 -0.97 -41.00
N CYS A 18 -38.03 -1.49 -39.84
CA CYS A 18 -37.31 -1.23 -38.60
C CYS A 18 -35.90 -1.82 -38.72
N GLN A 19 -34.98 -0.98 -39.20
CA GLN A 19 -33.55 -1.26 -39.17
C GLN A 19 -33.16 -1.27 -37.70
N LYS A 20 -32.99 -2.48 -37.11
CA LYS A 20 -32.36 -2.67 -35.83
C LYS A 20 -31.02 -1.97 -35.91
N GLN A 21 -30.96 -0.76 -35.32
CA GLN A 21 -29.70 -0.11 -35.04
C GLN A 21 -28.90 -1.10 -34.19
N SER A 22 -27.89 -1.70 -34.79
CA SER A 22 -26.86 -2.42 -34.05
C SER A 22 -26.20 -1.40 -33.12
N SER A 23 -26.66 -1.35 -31.89
CA SER A 23 -25.95 -0.64 -30.82
C SER A 23 -24.56 -1.25 -30.79
N HIS A 24 -23.56 -0.51 -31.32
CA HIS A 24 -22.17 -0.80 -31.00
C HIS A 24 -22.11 -0.86 -29.45
N PRO A 25 -21.62 -1.94 -28.85
CA PRO A 25 -21.41 -1.95 -27.42
C PRO A 25 -20.49 -0.77 -27.13
N GLY A 26 -21.01 0.23 -26.43
CA GLY A 26 -20.18 1.31 -25.90
C GLY A 26 -19.04 0.70 -25.12
N PRO A 27 -17.90 1.39 -24.94
CA PRO A 27 -16.75 0.85 -24.24
C PRO A 27 -17.23 0.22 -22.92
N SER A 28 -17.06 -1.09 -22.80
CA SER A 28 -17.47 -1.82 -21.60
C SER A 28 -16.72 -1.27 -20.41
N SER A 29 -17.41 -0.62 -19.48
CA SER A 29 -16.80 -0.17 -18.25
C SER A 29 -16.20 -1.35 -17.50
N ARG A 30 -14.93 -1.26 -17.12
CA ARG A 30 -14.29 -2.25 -16.26
C ARG A 30 -14.63 -1.95 -14.81
N SER A 31 -15.12 -2.95 -14.09
CA SER A 31 -15.44 -2.82 -12.66
C SER A 31 -14.33 -3.43 -11.82
N PHE A 32 -13.97 -2.75 -10.72
CA PHE A 32 -12.94 -3.17 -9.78
C PHE A 32 -13.49 -3.05 -8.36
N THR A 33 -13.15 -4.01 -7.52
CA THR A 33 -13.45 -3.96 -6.08
C THR A 33 -12.16 -3.68 -5.32
N ASP A 34 -12.19 -2.68 -4.46
CA ASP A 34 -11.04 -2.30 -3.63
C ASP A 34 -10.93 -3.14 -2.34
N ASP A 35 -9.87 -2.91 -1.54
CA ASP A 35 -9.61 -3.69 -0.32
C ASP A 35 -10.60 -3.41 0.83
N VAL A 36 -11.50 -2.44 0.69
CA VAL A 36 -12.58 -2.15 1.66
C VAL A 36 -13.97 -2.53 1.13
N GLY A 37 -14.02 -3.20 -0.03
CA GLY A 37 -15.25 -3.71 -0.64
C GLY A 37 -16.03 -2.66 -1.45
N HIS A 38 -15.44 -1.52 -1.74
CA HIS A 38 -16.06 -0.52 -2.60
C HIS A 38 -15.81 -0.85 -4.08
N ASN A 39 -16.87 -0.74 -4.89
CA ASN A 39 -16.81 -0.98 -6.33
C ASN A 39 -16.65 0.32 -7.10
N ILE A 40 -15.67 0.38 -7.99
CA ILE A 40 -15.48 1.48 -8.92
C ILE A 40 -15.57 0.99 -10.37
N ALA A 41 -16.12 1.83 -11.24
CA ALA A 41 -16.20 1.56 -12.66
C ALA A 41 -15.37 2.58 -13.44
N LEU A 42 -14.47 2.09 -14.29
CA LEU A 42 -13.63 2.93 -15.14
C LEU A 42 -13.91 2.62 -16.61
N GLN A 43 -14.16 3.65 -17.42
CA GLN A 43 -14.39 3.50 -18.86
C GLN A 43 -13.07 3.32 -19.63
N HIS A 44 -11.97 3.85 -19.12
CA HIS A 44 -10.64 3.79 -19.71
C HIS A 44 -9.57 3.69 -18.62
N ALA A 45 -8.35 3.36 -18.99
CA ALA A 45 -7.22 3.41 -18.08
C ALA A 45 -6.97 4.85 -17.62
N PRO A 46 -6.83 5.09 -16.31
CA PRO A 46 -6.60 6.43 -15.74
C PRO A 46 -5.32 7.07 -16.29
N ARG A 47 -5.42 8.38 -16.58
CA ARG A 47 -4.32 9.21 -17.07
C ARG A 47 -3.94 10.33 -16.11
N ARG A 48 -4.80 10.64 -15.14
CA ARG A 48 -4.60 11.70 -14.15
C ARG A 48 -4.84 11.13 -12.75
N ILE A 49 -3.79 10.61 -12.16
CA ILE A 49 -3.86 9.88 -10.89
C ILE A 49 -3.34 10.77 -9.76
N VAL A 50 -4.11 10.91 -8.69
CA VAL A 50 -3.64 11.47 -7.43
C VAL A 50 -3.40 10.33 -6.45
N SER A 51 -2.22 10.34 -5.81
CA SER A 51 -1.82 9.33 -4.83
C SER A 51 -1.77 9.94 -3.42
N LEU A 52 -2.59 9.41 -2.50
CA LEU A 52 -2.72 9.92 -1.14
C LEU A 52 -1.82 9.19 -0.13
N ALA A 53 -0.85 8.38 -0.59
CA ALA A 53 0.11 7.72 0.30
C ALA A 53 1.43 7.45 -0.41
N PRO A 54 2.58 7.51 0.32
CA PRO A 54 3.90 7.18 -0.23
C PRO A 54 3.98 5.80 -0.86
N SER A 55 3.44 4.77 -0.19
CA SER A 55 3.45 3.38 -0.70
C SER A 55 2.76 3.24 -2.06
N LEU A 56 1.64 3.94 -2.26
CA LEU A 56 0.88 3.94 -3.52
C LEU A 56 1.63 4.70 -4.62
N THR A 57 2.26 5.82 -4.26
CA THR A 57 3.14 6.57 -5.16
C THR A 57 4.30 5.69 -5.64
N GLU A 58 4.94 4.98 -4.72
CA GLU A 58 6.04 4.06 -5.04
C GLU A 58 5.59 2.93 -5.99
N ILE A 59 4.39 2.37 -5.79
CA ILE A 59 3.81 1.38 -6.71
C ILE A 59 3.64 1.96 -8.11
N LEU A 60 3.01 3.15 -8.23
CA LEU A 60 2.78 3.79 -9.52
C LEU A 60 4.08 4.02 -10.30
N PHE A 61 5.11 4.52 -9.61
CA PHE A 61 6.42 4.74 -10.24
C PHE A 61 7.10 3.42 -10.63
N LEU A 62 7.04 2.41 -9.76
CA LEU A 62 7.65 1.10 -10.01
C LEU A 62 7.08 0.41 -11.25
N ILE A 63 5.77 0.53 -11.47
CA ILE A 63 5.11 -0.05 -12.66
C ILE A 63 5.11 0.91 -13.86
N GLY A 64 5.89 2.01 -13.81
CA GLY A 64 6.10 2.95 -14.90
C GLY A 64 4.90 3.85 -15.22
N ALA A 65 4.07 4.17 -14.24
CA ALA A 65 2.91 5.06 -14.37
C ALA A 65 3.18 6.51 -13.92
N ASP A 66 4.44 6.86 -13.74
CA ASP A 66 4.88 8.17 -13.23
C ASP A 66 4.33 9.36 -14.02
N SER A 67 4.22 9.23 -15.35
CA SER A 67 3.64 10.27 -16.21
C SER A 67 2.15 10.55 -15.91
N SER A 68 1.41 9.54 -15.45
CA SER A 68 0.01 9.68 -15.08
C SER A 68 -0.20 10.27 -13.69
N VAL A 69 0.83 10.32 -12.84
CA VAL A 69 0.74 10.89 -11.49
C VAL A 69 0.75 12.41 -11.56
N VAL A 70 -0.38 13.04 -11.22
CA VAL A 70 -0.55 14.50 -11.24
C VAL A 70 -0.46 15.16 -9.86
N GLY A 71 -0.65 14.40 -8.77
CA GLY A 71 -0.57 14.91 -7.40
C GLY A 71 -0.20 13.81 -6.41
N VAL A 72 0.55 14.20 -5.37
CA VAL A 72 1.03 13.32 -4.30
C VAL A 72 1.03 14.03 -2.95
N THR A 73 1.03 13.30 -1.84
CA THR A 73 1.15 13.91 -0.51
C THR A 73 2.54 14.51 -0.27
N ASP A 74 2.66 15.35 0.75
CA ASP A 74 3.92 15.97 1.18
C ASP A 74 4.97 14.92 1.57
N TYR A 75 4.53 13.73 2.01
CA TYR A 75 5.38 12.62 2.44
C TYR A 75 5.87 11.71 1.30
N CYS A 76 5.46 11.96 0.06
CA CYS A 76 5.91 11.20 -1.11
C CYS A 76 7.29 11.72 -1.56
N ASP A 77 8.33 11.13 -1.01
CA ASP A 77 9.73 11.50 -1.15
C ASP A 77 10.56 10.51 -2.01
N TYR A 78 9.97 9.37 -2.38
CA TYR A 78 10.60 8.33 -3.18
C TYR A 78 9.66 7.85 -4.31
N PRO A 79 10.22 7.55 -5.50
CA PRO A 79 11.57 7.94 -5.97
C PRO A 79 11.67 9.46 -6.19
N ASP A 80 12.84 9.96 -6.55
CA ASP A 80 13.06 11.42 -6.70
C ASP A 80 12.07 12.11 -7.64
N GLY A 81 11.55 11.38 -8.64
CA GLY A 81 10.47 11.85 -9.51
C GLY A 81 9.20 12.26 -8.76
N ALA A 82 8.88 11.62 -7.64
CA ALA A 82 7.72 11.93 -6.83
C ALA A 82 7.82 13.30 -6.13
N LYS A 83 9.04 13.73 -5.79
CA LYS A 83 9.29 15.04 -5.17
C LYS A 83 8.86 16.20 -6.06
N ARG A 84 8.90 16.01 -7.39
CA ARG A 84 8.54 17.03 -8.40
C ARG A 84 7.05 17.10 -8.72
N LYS A 85 6.23 16.18 -8.19
CA LYS A 85 4.78 16.18 -8.40
C LYS A 85 4.09 17.22 -7.53
N ALA A 86 2.93 17.72 -7.96
CA ALA A 86 2.15 18.67 -7.20
C ALA A 86 1.81 18.12 -5.81
N LYS A 87 2.01 18.92 -4.78
CA LYS A 87 1.74 18.53 -3.39
C LYS A 87 0.31 18.87 -3.01
N ILE A 88 -0.41 17.88 -2.45
CA ILE A 88 -1.82 17.99 -2.10
C ILE A 88 -2.07 17.93 -0.58
N GLY A 89 -1.05 18.18 0.23
CA GLY A 89 -1.14 18.14 1.69
C GLY A 89 -0.72 16.81 2.30
N GLY A 90 -1.06 16.63 3.57
CA GLY A 90 -0.69 15.44 4.33
C GLY A 90 -1.57 14.22 4.05
N MET A 91 -1.19 13.06 4.62
CA MET A 91 -1.99 11.83 4.50
C MET A 91 -3.29 11.89 5.31
N LEU A 92 -3.25 12.50 6.50
CA LEU A 92 -4.40 12.60 7.42
C LEU A 92 -5.30 13.79 7.11
N ASN A 93 -4.77 14.78 6.41
CA ASN A 93 -5.43 16.05 6.11
C ASN A 93 -5.09 16.51 4.67
N PRO A 94 -5.45 15.73 3.65
CA PRO A 94 -5.23 16.14 2.25
C PRO A 94 -6.11 17.34 1.90
N ASN A 95 -5.61 18.21 1.04
CA ASN A 95 -6.37 19.34 0.55
C ASN A 95 -7.27 18.88 -0.60
N ILE A 96 -8.55 18.64 -0.28
CA ILE A 96 -9.55 18.12 -1.24
C ILE A 96 -9.74 19.07 -2.43
N GLU A 97 -9.74 20.39 -2.19
CA GLU A 97 -9.91 21.39 -3.27
C GLU A 97 -8.73 21.32 -4.26
N ARG A 98 -7.49 21.20 -3.75
CA ARG A 98 -6.31 21.00 -4.60
C ARG A 98 -6.39 19.70 -5.39
N ILE A 99 -6.87 18.62 -4.76
CA ILE A 99 -7.06 17.34 -5.46
C ILE A 99 -8.02 17.52 -6.61
N LEU A 100 -9.21 18.11 -6.36
CA LEU A 100 -10.23 18.32 -7.39
C LEU A 100 -9.76 19.28 -8.49
N ALA A 101 -8.99 20.33 -8.14
CA ALA A 101 -8.40 21.26 -9.12
C ALA A 101 -7.41 20.56 -10.08
N LEU A 102 -6.80 19.45 -9.67
CA LEU A 102 -5.99 18.63 -10.56
C LEU A 102 -6.81 17.76 -11.53
N GLN A 103 -8.13 17.76 -11.43
CA GLN A 103 -9.07 16.99 -12.28
C GLN A 103 -8.62 15.52 -12.41
N PRO A 104 -8.47 14.77 -11.30
CA PRO A 104 -8.07 13.38 -11.38
C PRO A 104 -9.19 12.52 -11.94
N ASP A 105 -8.82 11.54 -12.76
CA ASP A 105 -9.71 10.46 -13.20
C ASP A 105 -9.59 9.22 -12.30
N LEU A 106 -8.64 9.24 -11.36
CA LEU A 106 -8.50 8.26 -10.27
C LEU A 106 -7.77 8.88 -9.08
N VAL A 107 -8.28 8.62 -7.87
CA VAL A 107 -7.56 8.85 -6.61
C VAL A 107 -7.27 7.50 -5.95
N LEU A 108 -5.99 7.28 -5.60
CA LEU A 108 -5.58 6.12 -4.80
C LEU A 108 -5.47 6.54 -3.33
N MET A 109 -6.15 5.82 -2.45
CA MET A 109 -6.15 6.02 -1.00
C MET A 109 -5.58 4.80 -0.27
N SER A 110 -4.95 5.05 0.88
CA SER A 110 -4.48 4.01 1.80
C SER A 110 -5.48 3.81 2.93
N GLY A 111 -5.95 2.58 3.12
CA GLY A 111 -6.83 2.22 4.23
C GLY A 111 -6.18 2.32 5.62
N SER A 112 -4.85 2.47 5.68
CA SER A 112 -4.11 2.60 6.95
C SER A 112 -3.78 4.03 7.34
N GLY A 113 -3.91 5.02 6.43
CA GLY A 113 -3.42 6.38 6.67
C GLY A 113 -4.35 7.48 6.21
N ASN A 114 -5.32 7.20 5.36
CA ASN A 114 -6.27 8.22 4.92
C ASN A 114 -7.59 8.10 5.68
N MET A 115 -8.30 9.21 5.79
CA MET A 115 -9.51 9.30 6.60
C MET A 115 -10.77 9.04 5.76
N ARG A 116 -11.72 8.33 6.34
CA ARG A 116 -13.02 8.04 5.70
C ARG A 116 -13.78 9.30 5.22
N PRO A 117 -13.82 10.42 5.96
CA PRO A 117 -14.46 11.65 5.48
C PRO A 117 -13.87 12.18 4.17
N ASP A 118 -12.56 11.99 3.92
CA ASP A 118 -11.94 12.44 2.67
C ASP A 118 -12.34 11.55 1.50
N PHE A 119 -12.47 10.24 1.73
CA PHE A 119 -13.07 9.31 0.76
C PHE A 119 -14.48 9.75 0.38
N GLU A 120 -15.34 10.05 1.36
CA GLU A 120 -16.73 10.47 1.15
C GLU A 120 -16.81 11.79 0.37
N LYS A 121 -15.95 12.77 0.66
CA LYS A 121 -15.90 14.04 -0.08
C LYS A 121 -15.50 13.85 -1.54
N LEU A 122 -14.47 13.04 -1.81
CA LEU A 122 -13.98 12.78 -3.16
C LEU A 122 -15.02 12.02 -4.00
N THR A 123 -15.64 10.99 -3.44
CA THR A 123 -16.67 10.21 -4.12
C THR A 123 -17.94 11.01 -4.37
N SER A 124 -18.35 11.86 -3.41
CA SER A 124 -19.49 12.79 -3.60
C SER A 124 -19.24 13.85 -4.67
N ALA A 125 -17.97 14.20 -4.92
CA ALA A 125 -17.57 15.06 -6.04
C ALA A 125 -17.49 14.32 -7.39
N GLY A 126 -17.85 13.03 -7.43
CA GLY A 126 -17.85 12.20 -8.64
C GLY A 126 -16.46 11.68 -9.04
N THR A 127 -15.44 11.80 -8.19
CA THR A 127 -14.10 11.32 -8.47
C THR A 127 -13.99 9.83 -8.12
N PRO A 128 -13.54 8.95 -9.04
CA PRO A 128 -13.28 7.55 -8.73
C PRO A 128 -12.16 7.43 -7.67
N VAL A 129 -12.43 6.68 -6.61
CA VAL A 129 -11.47 6.43 -5.52
C VAL A 129 -11.28 4.93 -5.37
N PHE A 130 -10.02 4.48 -5.30
CA PHE A 130 -9.64 3.10 -5.01
C PHE A 130 -8.83 3.06 -3.72
N VAL A 131 -9.28 2.26 -2.74
CA VAL A 131 -8.63 2.12 -1.44
C VAL A 131 -7.80 0.85 -1.41
N SER A 132 -6.48 0.98 -1.21
CA SER A 132 -5.58 -0.16 -0.98
C SER A 132 -5.29 -0.27 0.51
N HIS A 133 -5.44 -1.48 1.08
CA HIS A 133 -5.26 -1.74 2.51
C HIS A 133 -4.50 -3.06 2.78
N PRO A 134 -3.25 -3.18 2.33
CA PRO A 134 -2.45 -4.37 2.57
C PRO A 134 -2.12 -4.53 4.05
N ARG A 135 -2.27 -5.76 4.58
CA ARG A 135 -1.99 -6.12 5.98
C ARG A 135 -0.86 -7.13 6.12
N SER A 136 -0.27 -7.55 5.00
CA SER A 136 0.82 -8.54 4.91
C SER A 136 1.70 -8.23 3.71
N ILE A 137 2.83 -8.90 3.59
CA ILE A 137 3.69 -8.80 2.40
C ILE A 137 2.94 -9.29 1.15
N ASP A 138 2.20 -10.39 1.26
CA ASP A 138 1.36 -10.86 0.14
C ASP A 138 0.27 -9.86 -0.23
N GLY A 139 -0.29 -9.16 0.77
CA GLY A 139 -1.20 -8.04 0.54
C GLY A 139 -0.56 -6.89 -0.24
N VAL A 140 0.70 -6.56 0.03
CA VAL A 140 1.45 -5.55 -0.74
C VAL A 140 1.65 -6.02 -2.18
N LEU A 141 2.06 -7.27 -2.40
CA LEU A 141 2.22 -7.84 -3.74
C LEU A 141 0.89 -7.85 -4.51
N LYS A 142 -0.21 -8.21 -3.84
CA LYS A 142 -1.56 -8.09 -4.41
C LYS A 142 -1.89 -6.65 -4.80
N SER A 143 -1.60 -5.66 -3.95
CA SER A 143 -1.86 -4.25 -4.25
C SER A 143 -1.11 -3.76 -5.50
N ILE A 144 0.11 -4.24 -5.75
CA ILE A 144 0.87 -3.92 -6.98
C ILE A 144 0.11 -4.45 -8.20
N VAL A 145 -0.40 -5.68 -8.14
CA VAL A 145 -1.16 -6.32 -9.22
C VAL A 145 -2.48 -5.60 -9.46
N ASP A 146 -3.25 -5.33 -8.41
CA ASP A 146 -4.57 -4.67 -8.50
C ASP A 146 -4.44 -3.26 -9.09
N ILE A 147 -3.47 -2.46 -8.61
CA ILE A 147 -3.20 -1.13 -9.14
C ILE A 147 -2.73 -1.24 -10.59
N GLY A 148 -1.86 -2.20 -10.89
CA GLY A 148 -1.41 -2.46 -12.26
C GLY A 148 -2.57 -2.78 -13.22
N GLU A 149 -3.52 -3.59 -12.78
CA GLU A 149 -4.72 -3.91 -13.55
C GLU A 149 -5.63 -2.70 -13.71
N LEU A 150 -5.87 -1.97 -12.63
CA LEU A 150 -6.70 -0.75 -12.59
C LEU A 150 -6.24 0.28 -13.63
N ILE A 151 -4.93 0.48 -13.76
CA ILE A 151 -4.34 1.48 -14.66
C ILE A 151 -3.89 0.93 -16.02
N GLY A 152 -4.20 -0.34 -16.32
CA GLY A 152 -3.85 -0.98 -17.60
C GLY A 152 -2.38 -1.39 -17.74
N ARG A 153 -1.67 -1.61 -16.62
CA ARG A 153 -0.26 -2.05 -16.58
C ARG A 153 -0.06 -3.41 -15.93
N ARG A 154 -1.07 -4.29 -16.03
CA ARG A 154 -1.08 -5.61 -15.41
C ARG A 154 0.18 -6.41 -15.68
N ARG A 155 0.64 -6.48 -16.94
CA ARG A 155 1.83 -7.28 -17.31
C ARG A 155 3.10 -6.78 -16.61
N THR A 156 3.28 -5.46 -16.50
CA THR A 156 4.41 -4.87 -15.77
C THR A 156 4.33 -5.21 -14.29
N ALA A 157 3.14 -5.09 -13.70
CA ALA A 157 2.90 -5.42 -12.30
C ALA A 157 3.19 -6.90 -12.00
N ASP A 158 2.72 -7.83 -12.84
CA ASP A 158 2.99 -9.25 -12.70
C ASP A 158 4.50 -9.57 -12.76
N SER A 159 5.23 -8.94 -13.69
CA SER A 159 6.69 -9.11 -13.79
C SER A 159 7.43 -8.58 -12.55
N VAL A 160 7.02 -7.42 -12.05
CA VAL A 160 7.57 -6.83 -10.82
C VAL A 160 7.32 -7.74 -9.62
N VAL A 161 6.09 -8.22 -9.46
CA VAL A 161 5.71 -9.10 -8.35
C VAL A 161 6.50 -10.41 -8.40
N ALA A 162 6.68 -11.01 -9.58
CA ALA A 162 7.49 -12.22 -9.73
C ALA A 162 8.94 -12.01 -9.25
N LEU A 163 9.58 -10.89 -9.59
CA LEU A 163 10.93 -10.55 -9.13
C LEU A 163 10.98 -10.33 -7.61
N LEU A 164 9.99 -9.63 -7.04
CA LEU A 164 9.91 -9.41 -5.59
C LEU A 164 9.70 -10.72 -4.83
N GLN A 165 8.91 -11.66 -5.37
CA GLN A 165 8.70 -12.99 -4.78
C GLN A 165 9.99 -13.81 -4.76
N ILE A 166 10.71 -13.87 -5.89
CA ILE A 166 12.01 -14.58 -5.98
C ILE A 166 12.99 -14.01 -4.94
N ARG A 167 13.09 -12.68 -4.84
CA ARG A 167 13.97 -12.03 -3.87
C ARG A 167 13.54 -12.34 -2.42
N ARG A 168 12.24 -12.28 -2.12
CA ARG A 168 11.70 -12.66 -0.80
C ARG A 168 12.09 -14.09 -0.42
N GLU A 169 11.85 -15.04 -1.32
CA GLU A 169 12.17 -16.46 -1.08
C GLU A 169 13.64 -16.67 -0.81
N SER A 170 14.52 -16.02 -1.57
CA SER A 170 15.97 -16.07 -1.36
C SER A 170 16.35 -15.54 0.02
N LEU A 171 15.82 -14.38 0.42
CA LEU A 171 16.08 -13.77 1.73
C LEU A 171 15.59 -14.65 2.89
N VAL A 172 14.37 -15.18 2.77
CA VAL A 172 13.79 -16.09 3.79
C VAL A 172 14.62 -17.36 3.92
N HIS A 173 15.03 -17.96 2.82
CA HIS A 173 15.90 -19.15 2.83
C HIS A 173 17.25 -18.87 3.53
N GLN A 174 17.88 -17.73 3.26
CA GLN A 174 19.12 -17.32 3.92
C GLN A 174 18.92 -17.09 5.43
N ALA A 175 17.81 -16.45 5.82
CA ALA A 175 17.49 -16.20 7.21
C ALA A 175 17.19 -17.49 7.98
N ALA A 176 16.53 -18.47 7.36
CA ALA A 176 16.19 -19.75 7.97
C ALA A 176 17.43 -20.57 8.43
N ALA A 177 18.59 -20.36 7.80
CA ALA A 177 19.85 -20.99 8.19
C ALA A 177 20.50 -20.34 9.44
N ARG A 178 19.98 -19.22 9.92
CA ARG A 178 20.51 -18.49 11.08
C ARG A 178 19.85 -18.96 12.38
N LYS A 179 20.51 -18.67 13.51
CA LYS A 179 19.93 -18.90 14.83
C LYS A 179 18.69 -18.04 15.01
N LYS A 180 17.62 -18.61 15.57
CA LYS A 180 16.41 -17.87 15.92
C LYS A 180 16.66 -16.97 17.12
N GLU A 181 16.38 -15.68 16.99
CA GLU A 181 16.62 -14.66 18.02
C GLU A 181 15.29 -14.03 18.46
N THR A 182 15.18 -13.68 19.74
CA THR A 182 14.04 -12.93 20.27
C THR A 182 14.22 -11.43 20.01
N VAL A 183 13.19 -10.79 19.47
CA VAL A 183 13.27 -9.41 18.96
C VAL A 183 12.25 -8.52 19.65
N LEU A 184 12.71 -7.42 20.22
CA LEU A 184 11.89 -6.27 20.58
C LEU A 184 11.97 -5.24 19.46
N MET A 185 10.87 -4.97 18.77
CA MET A 185 10.79 -3.87 17.82
C MET A 185 9.97 -2.73 18.41
N ILE A 186 10.61 -1.55 18.55
CA ILE A 186 10.07 -0.36 19.23
C ILE A 186 9.57 0.62 18.17
N LEU A 187 8.36 1.17 18.38
CA LEU A 187 7.71 2.18 17.53
C LEU A 187 7.50 3.53 18.24
N SER A 188 7.67 3.58 19.55
CA SER A 188 7.65 4.80 20.35
C SER A 188 8.32 4.53 21.69
N LEU A 189 9.01 5.52 22.23
CA LEU A 189 9.61 5.45 23.56
C LEU A 189 8.73 6.03 24.65
N ASN A 190 7.81 6.96 24.32
CA ASN A 190 6.91 7.57 25.31
C ASN A 190 5.53 7.86 24.66
N PRO A 191 4.50 7.01 24.93
CA PRO A 191 4.59 5.75 25.68
C PRO A 191 5.45 4.70 24.96
N LEU A 192 5.94 3.70 25.68
CA LEU A 192 6.71 2.59 25.08
C LEU A 192 5.78 1.68 24.27
N VAL A 193 5.78 1.85 22.96
CA VAL A 193 4.96 1.08 22.04
C VAL A 193 5.84 0.10 21.25
N ALA A 194 5.43 -1.16 21.24
CA ALA A 194 6.08 -2.22 20.45
C ALA A 194 5.12 -2.79 19.39
N ILE A 195 5.68 -3.58 18.46
CA ILE A 195 4.87 -4.31 17.49
C ILE A 195 4.15 -5.50 18.12
N GLY A 196 2.86 -5.64 17.88
CA GLY A 196 2.08 -6.81 18.25
C GLY A 196 2.17 -7.94 17.19
N PRO A 197 1.68 -9.15 17.49
CA PRO A 197 1.90 -10.35 16.67
C PRO A 197 1.15 -10.34 15.34
N LYS A 198 0.13 -9.49 15.19
CA LYS A 198 -0.73 -9.43 13.98
C LYS A 198 -0.43 -8.22 13.09
N THR A 199 0.82 -7.76 13.09
CA THR A 199 1.25 -6.65 12.26
C THR A 199 2.14 -7.14 11.11
N PHE A 200 2.17 -6.42 9.99
CA PHE A 200 3.10 -6.73 8.91
C PHE A 200 4.57 -6.59 9.35
N LEU A 201 4.87 -5.72 10.33
CA LEU A 201 6.20 -5.62 10.93
C LEU A 201 6.58 -6.90 11.69
N SER A 202 5.62 -7.51 12.39
CA SER A 202 5.84 -8.82 13.04
C SER A 202 6.01 -9.94 12.02
N GLU A 203 5.36 -9.85 10.86
CA GLU A 203 5.60 -10.75 9.72
C GLU A 203 7.03 -10.62 9.20
N LEU A 204 7.56 -9.40 9.02
CA LEU A 204 8.96 -9.16 8.65
C LEU A 204 9.93 -9.81 9.64
N VAL A 205 9.71 -9.62 10.94
CA VAL A 205 10.52 -10.25 12.00
C VAL A 205 10.47 -11.78 11.88
N THR A 206 9.29 -12.36 11.64
CA THR A 206 9.11 -13.81 11.49
C THR A 206 9.82 -14.36 10.27
N LEU A 207 9.67 -13.70 9.11
CA LEU A 207 10.34 -14.08 7.86
C LEU A 207 11.87 -13.92 7.95
N ALA A 208 12.33 -12.99 8.77
CA ALA A 208 13.75 -12.85 9.11
C ALA A 208 14.25 -13.89 10.13
N ASN A 209 13.51 -14.96 10.41
CA ASN A 209 13.79 -15.95 11.43
C ASN A 209 13.98 -15.37 12.84
N GLY A 210 13.35 -14.22 13.11
CA GLY A 210 13.22 -13.64 14.44
C GLY A 210 11.96 -14.12 15.14
N GLN A 211 11.90 -13.89 16.44
CA GLN A 211 10.72 -14.13 17.25
C GLN A 211 10.34 -12.86 17.99
N ASN A 212 9.22 -12.25 17.59
CA ASN A 212 8.69 -11.10 18.32
C ASN A 212 8.47 -11.46 19.80
N ILE A 213 9.01 -10.67 20.73
CA ILE A 213 8.82 -10.91 22.18
C ILE A 213 7.36 -10.68 22.60
N VAL A 214 6.59 -9.90 21.86
CA VAL A 214 5.16 -9.69 22.07
C VAL A 214 4.40 -10.80 21.35
N ARG A 215 3.94 -11.82 22.09
CA ARG A 215 3.28 -13.01 21.52
C ARG A 215 1.77 -13.01 21.67
N ASP A 216 1.27 -12.40 22.72
CA ASP A 216 -0.07 -12.58 23.30
C ASP A 216 -0.88 -11.29 23.37
N SER A 217 -0.49 -10.27 22.62
CA SER A 217 -1.29 -9.04 22.55
C SER A 217 -2.46 -9.16 21.56
N SER A 218 -3.63 -8.71 22.00
CA SER A 218 -4.80 -8.53 21.13
C SER A 218 -4.71 -7.28 20.26
N THR A 219 -3.89 -6.29 20.67
CA THR A 219 -3.68 -5.04 19.95
C THR A 219 -2.49 -5.13 18.99
N ALA A 220 -2.61 -4.42 17.85
CA ALA A 220 -1.54 -4.35 16.85
C ALA A 220 -0.28 -3.66 17.39
N TYR A 221 -0.44 -2.68 18.27
CA TYR A 221 0.62 -1.83 18.80
C TYR A 221 0.44 -1.66 20.32
N PRO A 222 0.82 -2.66 21.12
CA PRO A 222 0.66 -2.59 22.58
C PRO A 222 1.63 -1.63 23.22
N VAL A 223 1.17 -0.97 24.27
CA VAL A 223 2.01 -0.27 25.24
C VAL A 223 2.57 -1.31 26.20
N LEU A 224 3.89 -1.34 26.36
CA LEU A 224 4.57 -2.28 27.27
C LEU A 224 5.10 -1.56 28.51
N SER A 225 5.23 -2.30 29.62
CA SER A 225 5.94 -1.79 30.77
C SER A 225 7.45 -2.06 30.65
N ARG A 226 8.24 -1.26 31.36
CA ARG A 226 9.71 -1.41 31.43
C ARG A 226 10.10 -2.75 32.02
N GLU A 227 9.37 -3.16 33.06
CA GLU A 227 9.56 -4.41 33.80
C GLU A 227 9.30 -5.62 32.92
N GLU A 228 8.31 -5.52 32.01
CA GLU A 228 8.01 -6.59 31.08
C GLU A 228 9.16 -6.82 30.09
N ILE A 229 9.80 -5.76 29.62
CA ILE A 229 10.98 -5.87 28.75
C ILE A 229 12.16 -6.48 29.51
N LEU A 230 12.39 -6.03 30.75
CA LEU A 230 13.44 -6.60 31.62
C LEU A 230 13.20 -8.10 31.90
N ARG A 231 11.94 -8.51 32.08
CA ARG A 231 11.58 -9.90 32.30
C ARG A 231 11.76 -10.76 31.03
N ARG A 232 11.43 -10.23 29.87
CA ARG A 232 11.47 -10.96 28.58
C ARG A 232 12.87 -11.06 27.97
N GLN A 233 13.81 -10.20 28.37
CA GLN A 233 15.22 -10.23 27.95
C GLN A 233 15.39 -10.46 26.43
N PRO A 234 15.04 -9.52 25.55
CA PRO A 234 15.21 -9.70 24.10
C PRO A 234 16.69 -9.89 23.74
N ASP A 235 16.95 -10.74 22.74
CA ASP A 235 18.29 -10.92 22.17
C ASP A 235 18.70 -9.73 21.30
N VAL A 236 17.71 -9.10 20.64
CA VAL A 236 17.91 -7.97 19.73
C VAL A 236 16.83 -6.91 19.98
N ILE A 237 17.24 -5.64 19.98
CA ILE A 237 16.33 -4.49 19.94
C ILE A 237 16.43 -3.87 18.57
N VAL A 238 15.28 -3.67 17.91
CA VAL A 238 15.16 -2.96 16.64
C VAL A 238 14.31 -1.72 16.87
N ALA A 239 14.78 -0.56 16.41
CA ALA A 239 14.02 0.68 16.41
C ALA A 239 14.17 1.37 15.05
N THR A 240 13.29 2.33 14.75
CA THR A 240 13.35 3.08 13.50
C THR A 240 14.03 4.43 13.68
N ASN A 241 14.67 4.94 12.63
CA ASN A 241 15.48 6.16 12.65
C ASN A 241 14.69 7.46 12.84
N ASP A 242 13.37 7.40 12.75
CA ASP A 242 12.45 8.51 13.08
C ASP A 242 12.14 8.60 14.59
N ILE A 243 12.44 7.54 15.35
CA ILE A 243 12.21 7.46 16.80
C ILE A 243 13.51 7.60 17.58
N VAL A 244 14.59 6.93 17.14
CA VAL A 244 15.89 6.93 17.78
C VAL A 244 17.01 7.14 16.76
N ARG A 245 18.07 7.82 17.17
CA ARG A 245 19.27 8.03 16.37
C ARG A 245 20.49 7.29 16.93
N SER A 246 20.41 6.92 18.20
CA SER A 246 21.48 6.24 18.92
C SER A 246 20.91 5.36 20.05
N ILE A 247 21.75 4.52 20.59
CA ILE A 247 21.40 3.71 21.78
C ILE A 247 21.11 4.60 22.99
N ASP A 248 21.71 5.78 23.08
CA ASP A 248 21.52 6.71 24.20
C ASP A 248 20.10 7.28 24.23
N ASP A 249 19.45 7.41 23.08
CA ASP A 249 18.05 7.82 23.01
C ASP A 249 17.11 6.80 23.68
N ILE A 250 17.51 5.51 23.67
CA ILE A 250 16.78 4.42 24.36
C ILE A 250 17.16 4.40 25.85
N LEU A 251 18.45 4.54 26.16
CA LEU A 251 18.93 4.42 27.53
C LEU A 251 18.64 5.64 28.41
N SER A 252 18.44 6.81 27.80
CA SER A 252 18.10 8.03 28.55
C SER A 252 16.78 7.89 29.30
N PRO A 253 15.66 7.49 28.67
CA PRO A 253 14.38 7.25 29.38
C PRO A 253 14.35 5.92 30.14
N TYR A 254 15.23 4.96 29.83
CA TYR A 254 15.25 3.60 30.39
C TYR A 254 16.65 3.18 30.82
N PRO A 255 17.29 3.85 31.83
CA PRO A 255 18.66 3.56 32.24
C PRO A 255 18.84 2.14 32.80
N GLU A 256 17.80 1.53 33.35
CA GLU A 256 17.77 0.15 33.83
C GLU A 256 17.95 -0.90 32.72
N TRP A 257 17.69 -0.54 31.45
CA TRP A 257 17.87 -1.43 30.32
C TRP A 257 19.33 -1.70 29.97
N LYS A 258 20.30 -1.03 30.62
CA LYS A 258 21.72 -1.41 30.57
C LYS A 258 21.95 -2.87 30.99
N SER A 259 21.03 -3.45 31.75
CA SER A 259 21.04 -4.85 32.16
C SER A 259 20.52 -5.82 31.12
N LEU A 260 19.83 -5.35 30.06
CA LEU A 260 19.30 -6.20 28.98
C LEU A 260 20.42 -6.89 28.20
N THR A 261 20.19 -8.15 27.85
CA THR A 261 21.11 -8.95 27.03
C THR A 261 21.44 -8.27 25.71
N ALA A 262 20.42 -7.72 25.02
CA ALA A 262 20.60 -6.99 23.77
C ALA A 262 21.56 -5.80 23.93
N ILE A 263 21.42 -5.02 25.01
CA ILE A 263 22.26 -3.84 25.27
C ILE A 263 23.69 -4.24 25.57
N ARG A 264 23.90 -5.21 26.48
CA ARG A 264 25.24 -5.70 26.85
C ARG A 264 26.00 -6.30 25.68
N ASN A 265 25.29 -6.95 24.76
CA ASN A 265 25.87 -7.57 23.57
C ASN A 265 25.91 -6.62 22.35
N LYS A 266 25.57 -5.34 22.53
CA LYS A 266 25.52 -4.33 21.45
C LYS A 266 24.60 -4.74 20.30
N ARG A 267 23.49 -5.43 20.61
CA ARG A 267 22.49 -5.94 19.66
C ARG A 267 21.29 -5.00 19.59
N VAL A 268 21.58 -3.74 19.30
CA VAL A 268 20.58 -2.69 19.02
C VAL A 268 20.77 -2.22 17.59
N ALA A 269 19.75 -2.36 16.78
CA ALA A 269 19.78 -1.95 15.38
C ALA A 269 18.77 -0.83 15.14
N ILE A 270 19.18 0.16 14.36
CA ILE A 270 18.33 1.26 13.91
C ILE A 270 18.10 1.08 12.41
N VAL A 271 16.84 0.94 12.00
CA VAL A 271 16.45 0.71 10.61
C VAL A 271 15.71 1.92 10.04
N ASP A 272 15.72 2.06 8.73
CA ASP A 272 15.02 3.15 8.05
C ASP A 272 13.50 2.95 8.12
N ALA A 273 12.80 3.86 8.79
CA ALA A 273 11.36 3.87 8.92
C ALA A 273 10.65 3.91 7.55
N SER A 274 11.20 4.61 6.57
CA SER A 274 10.59 4.75 5.24
C SER A 274 10.54 3.43 4.47
N ILE A 275 11.40 2.46 4.83
CA ILE A 275 11.48 1.15 4.18
C ILE A 275 10.63 0.12 4.94
N VAL A 276 10.72 0.11 6.28
CA VAL A 276 10.05 -0.93 7.07
C VAL A 276 8.61 -0.57 7.46
N SER A 277 8.25 0.72 7.55
CA SER A 277 6.92 1.14 8.03
C SER A 277 5.93 1.46 6.90
N ARG A 278 6.37 1.49 5.64
CA ARG A 278 5.51 1.72 4.48
C ARG A 278 5.11 0.39 3.83
N PRO A 279 3.82 0.02 3.80
CA PRO A 279 3.36 -1.20 3.12
C PRO A 279 3.37 -0.98 1.59
N GLY A 280 4.54 -0.90 1.00
CA GLY A 280 4.80 -0.60 -0.41
C GLY A 280 5.84 -1.54 -1.01
N PRO A 281 6.25 -1.33 -2.26
CA PRO A 281 7.11 -2.26 -2.99
C PRO A 281 8.50 -2.45 -2.38
N ARG A 282 8.99 -1.46 -1.59
CA ARG A 282 10.26 -1.55 -0.87
C ARG A 282 10.20 -2.43 0.40
N ILE A 283 9.06 -3.08 0.66
CA ILE A 283 8.91 -3.97 1.81
C ILE A 283 9.89 -5.15 1.79
N ILE A 284 10.36 -5.55 0.60
CA ILE A 284 11.38 -6.59 0.47
C ILE A 284 12.77 -6.05 0.86
N ASP A 285 13.05 -4.77 0.60
CA ASP A 285 14.25 -4.09 1.15
C ASP A 285 14.12 -3.99 2.68
N GLY A 286 12.91 -3.75 3.19
CA GLY A 286 12.59 -3.78 4.61
C GLY A 286 12.86 -5.15 5.24
N LEU A 287 12.47 -6.24 4.58
CA LEU A 287 12.81 -7.61 5.04
C LEU A 287 14.32 -7.80 5.12
N GLU A 288 15.07 -7.40 4.10
CA GLU A 288 16.53 -7.49 4.11
C GLU A 288 17.13 -6.66 5.26
N ALA A 289 16.63 -5.44 5.50
CA ALA A 289 17.08 -4.60 6.61
C ALA A 289 16.81 -5.25 7.97
N ILE A 290 15.64 -5.88 8.16
CA ILE A 290 15.31 -6.61 9.39
C ILE A 290 16.20 -7.87 9.57
N ILE A 291 16.50 -8.60 8.48
CA ILE A 291 17.43 -9.75 8.53
C ILE A 291 18.81 -9.27 9.01
N ARG A 292 19.35 -8.19 8.45
CA ARG A 292 20.64 -7.61 8.89
C ARG A 292 20.58 -7.14 10.34
N ALA A 293 19.48 -6.48 10.74
CA ALA A 293 19.27 -6.02 12.10
C ALA A 293 19.30 -7.17 13.12
N ILE A 294 18.68 -8.30 12.77
CA ILE A 294 18.59 -9.49 13.65
C ILE A 294 19.87 -10.33 13.62
N HIS A 295 20.54 -10.48 12.48
CA HIS A 295 21.64 -11.44 12.31
C HIS A 295 23.01 -10.82 12.04
N GLY A 296 23.07 -9.50 11.82
CA GLY A 296 24.31 -8.82 11.38
C GLY A 296 24.60 -9.02 9.88
N ASP A 297 25.65 -8.38 9.41
CA ASP A 297 26.08 -8.37 8.00
C ASP A 297 26.92 -9.62 7.58
N ARG A 298 26.73 -10.77 8.19
CA ARG A 298 27.53 -11.98 7.89
C ARG A 298 26.84 -12.88 6.87
#